data_365d77568d79b921d03dd4a110973f0b
#
_entry.id   365d77568d79b921d03dd4a110973f0b
#
_cell.length_a   1.000
_cell.length_b   1.000
_cell.length_c   1.000
_cell.angle_alpha   90.00
_cell.angle_beta   90.00
_cell.angle_gamma   90.00
#
_symmetry.space_group_name_H-M   'P 1'
#
loop_
_entity.id
_entity.type
_entity.pdbx_description
1 polymer ?
#
loop_
_entity_poly.entity_id
_entity_poly.type
_entity_poly.pdbx_seq_one_letter_code
_entity_poly.pdbx_strand_id
1 'polypeptide(L)'
;SAASDVYKRQDIGCGTGAFTQQIKERCAPSEIIGVDPSDVQLEFARTREGMGDCIFQSANAMALPFENQKFDSSTMALVLFFVPDPAKGLSEMIRVTKKNGTVSAYVWDVLGGGFPAEPIQAGLRSMNYKYALPPSVDISLMDNLKKCWESAGLKSIQTQVFEVERTFDDFEEFWEVTSNSASIKSVLADICL
;
A
#
# COMPACT_ATOMS: atom_id res chain seq x y z
N SER A 1 28.57 25.79 -2.98
CA SER A 1 27.86 24.99 -1.96
C SER A 1 26.59 24.49 -2.61
N ALA A 2 26.56 23.19 -2.95
CA ALA A 2 25.32 22.55 -3.33
C ALA A 2 24.37 22.66 -2.14
N ALA A 3 23.25 23.39 -2.32
CA ALA A 3 22.15 23.27 -1.39
C ALA A 3 21.81 21.79 -1.34
N SER A 4 21.82 21.20 -0.15
CA SER A 4 21.33 19.86 0.04
C SER A 4 19.87 19.87 -0.40
N ASP A 5 19.58 19.24 -1.54
CA ASP A 5 18.20 19.07 -1.98
C ASP A 5 17.44 18.37 -0.87
N VAL A 6 16.57 19.13 -0.22
CA VAL A 6 15.71 18.66 0.86
C VAL A 6 14.74 17.65 0.24
N TYR A 7 15.08 16.37 0.32
CA TYR A 7 14.31 15.31 -0.31
C TYR A 7 13.14 14.93 0.57
N LYS A 8 11.92 15.28 0.13
CA LYS A 8 10.68 15.02 0.85
C LYS A 8 9.94 13.83 0.28
N ARG A 9 9.57 12.89 1.12
CA ARG A 9 8.84 11.69 0.73
C ARG A 9 7.47 11.62 1.38
N GLN A 10 6.53 11.03 0.64
CA GLN A 10 5.20 10.71 1.12
C GLN A 10 4.94 9.21 1.01
N ASP A 11 4.36 8.64 2.08
CA ASP A 11 3.84 7.29 2.14
C ASP A 11 2.32 7.36 2.31
N ILE A 12 1.57 7.03 1.25
CA ILE A 12 0.10 7.14 1.20
C ILE A 12 -0.50 5.77 1.52
N GLY A 13 -1.36 5.72 2.54
CA GLY A 13 -1.85 4.48 3.13
C GLY A 13 -0.76 3.82 3.97
N CYS A 14 -0.08 4.59 4.80
CA CYS A 14 1.09 4.14 5.55
C CYS A 14 0.76 3.08 6.60
N GLY A 15 -0.51 2.88 6.94
CA GLY A 15 -0.96 1.93 7.93
C GLY A 15 -0.22 2.09 9.26
N THR A 16 0.34 1.01 9.77
CA THR A 16 1.15 0.99 10.99
C THR A 16 2.57 1.55 10.83
N GLY A 17 2.89 2.19 9.69
CA GLY A 17 4.18 2.84 9.46
C GLY A 17 5.34 1.90 9.12
N ALA A 18 5.09 0.63 8.82
CA ALA A 18 6.15 -0.34 8.53
C ALA A 18 6.96 0.03 7.29
N PHE A 19 6.28 0.44 6.21
CA PHE A 19 6.96 0.87 5.00
C PHE A 19 7.56 2.28 5.14
N THR A 20 6.89 3.19 5.86
CA THR A 20 7.45 4.51 6.21
C THR A 20 8.79 4.37 6.90
N GLN A 21 8.92 3.40 7.84
CA GLN A 21 10.18 3.09 8.51
C GLN A 21 11.27 2.64 7.53
N GLN A 22 10.94 1.74 6.59
CA GLN A 22 11.89 1.30 5.56
C GLN A 22 12.35 2.46 4.65
N ILE A 23 11.43 3.37 4.30
CA ILE A 23 11.80 4.58 3.54
C ILE A 23 12.78 5.43 4.35
N LYS A 24 12.48 5.66 5.64
CA LYS A 24 13.35 6.44 6.51
C LYS A 24 14.76 5.87 6.60
N GLU A 25 14.85 4.59 6.91
CA GLU A 25 16.12 3.90 7.14
C GLU A 25 16.97 3.78 5.87
N ARG A 26 16.33 3.51 4.72
CA ARG A 26 17.05 3.21 3.48
C ARG A 26 17.29 4.42 2.59
N CYS A 27 16.44 5.44 2.71
CA CYS A 27 16.48 6.60 1.82
C CYS A 27 16.90 7.89 2.53
N ALA A 28 16.90 7.90 3.86
CA ALA A 28 17.28 9.04 4.69
C ALA A 28 16.68 10.40 4.21
N PRO A 29 15.35 10.49 3.96
CA PRO A 29 14.74 11.73 3.50
C PRO A 29 14.86 12.80 4.60
N SER A 30 14.88 14.05 4.18
CA SER A 30 14.87 15.19 5.12
C SER A 30 13.50 15.39 5.78
N GLU A 31 12.43 14.96 5.11
CA GLU A 31 11.06 14.94 5.63
C GLU A 31 10.33 13.72 5.07
N ILE A 32 9.61 13.02 5.92
CA ILE A 32 8.70 11.95 5.50
C ILE A 32 7.34 12.14 6.19
N ILE A 33 6.29 12.08 5.38
CA ILE A 33 4.92 12.17 5.85
C ILE A 33 4.17 10.91 5.46
N GLY A 34 3.74 10.13 6.45
CA GLY A 34 2.83 9.02 6.29
C GLY A 34 1.38 9.50 6.44
N VAL A 35 0.50 9.06 5.54
CA VAL A 35 -0.94 9.33 5.67
C VAL A 35 -1.75 8.04 5.58
N ASP A 36 -2.79 7.95 6.41
CA ASP A 36 -3.74 6.83 6.42
C ASP A 36 -5.12 7.32 6.88
N PRO A 37 -6.24 6.78 6.40
CA PRO A 37 -7.56 7.16 6.91
C PRO A 37 -7.85 6.59 8.31
N SER A 38 -7.08 5.63 8.82
CA SER A 38 -7.29 4.98 10.11
C SER A 38 -6.45 5.61 11.21
N ASP A 39 -7.08 6.35 12.10
CA ASP A 39 -6.40 6.96 13.25
C ASP A 39 -5.74 5.90 14.16
N VAL A 40 -6.35 4.73 14.31
CA VAL A 40 -5.78 3.61 15.09
C VAL A 40 -4.45 3.14 14.50
N GLN A 41 -4.36 3.05 13.18
CA GLN A 41 -3.12 2.70 12.49
C GLN A 41 -2.05 3.78 12.68
N LEU A 42 -2.43 5.04 12.56
CA LEU A 42 -1.53 6.18 12.75
C LEU A 42 -1.02 6.29 14.19
N GLU A 43 -1.87 6.01 15.17
CA GLU A 43 -1.43 5.94 16.58
C GLU A 43 -0.36 4.88 16.76
N PHE A 44 -0.58 3.68 16.21
CA PHE A 44 0.45 2.63 16.26
C PHE A 44 1.74 3.06 15.53
N ALA A 45 1.61 3.67 14.36
CA ALA A 45 2.78 4.14 13.58
C ALA A 45 3.65 5.11 14.38
N ARG A 46 3.05 5.99 15.19
CA ARG A 46 3.76 6.94 16.06
C ARG A 46 4.52 6.27 17.21
N THR A 47 4.10 5.08 17.63
CA THR A 47 4.77 4.32 18.71
C THR A 47 5.99 3.53 18.25
N ARG A 48 6.19 3.41 16.93
CA ARG A 48 7.35 2.68 16.40
C ARG A 48 8.65 3.35 16.78
N GLU A 49 9.61 2.53 17.20
CA GLU A 49 10.97 3.01 17.51
C GLU A 49 11.59 3.74 16.31
N GLY A 50 12.26 4.83 16.59
CA GLY A 50 12.95 5.62 15.57
C GLY A 50 12.06 6.50 14.69
N MET A 51 10.73 6.58 14.93
CA MET A 51 9.80 7.32 14.08
C MET A 51 9.38 8.70 14.60
N GLY A 52 10.02 9.18 15.69
CA GLY A 52 9.61 10.42 16.37
C GLY A 52 9.73 11.72 15.54
N ASP A 53 10.50 11.71 14.45
CA ASP A 53 10.66 12.81 13.49
C ASP A 53 9.81 12.62 12.22
N CYS A 54 9.09 11.50 12.11
CA CYS A 54 8.14 11.27 11.02
C CYS A 54 6.80 11.92 11.34
N ILE A 55 6.16 12.47 10.33
CA ILE A 55 4.83 13.06 10.47
C ILE A 55 3.79 12.02 10.03
N PHE A 56 2.82 11.73 10.92
CA PHE A 56 1.69 10.86 10.60
C PHE A 56 0.38 11.65 10.70
N GLN A 57 -0.38 11.67 9.61
CA GLN A 57 -1.57 12.49 9.47
C GLN A 57 -2.73 11.69 8.87
N SER A 58 -3.94 11.88 9.42
CA SER A 58 -5.15 11.30 8.85
C SER A 58 -5.48 11.96 7.51
N ALA A 59 -5.63 11.14 6.46
CA ALA A 59 -6.00 11.63 5.14
C ALA A 59 -6.58 10.54 4.25
N ASN A 60 -7.41 10.95 3.29
CA ASN A 60 -7.90 10.11 2.20
C ASN A 60 -7.00 10.22 0.98
N ALA A 61 -6.59 9.09 0.42
CA ALA A 61 -5.75 9.03 -0.78
C ALA A 61 -6.35 9.76 -1.98
N MET A 62 -7.70 9.86 -2.04
CA MET A 62 -8.42 10.57 -3.11
C MET A 62 -8.58 12.08 -2.88
N ALA A 63 -8.10 12.60 -1.74
CA ALA A 63 -8.18 14.02 -1.36
C ALA A 63 -7.07 14.35 -0.37
N LEU A 64 -5.84 14.43 -0.85
CA LEU A 64 -4.67 14.66 0.00
C LEU A 64 -4.60 16.12 0.47
N PRO A 65 -4.44 16.39 1.77
CA PRO A 65 -4.46 17.72 2.35
C PRO A 65 -3.11 18.46 2.20
N PHE A 66 -2.54 18.38 1.01
CA PHE A 66 -1.26 19.00 0.68
C PHE A 66 -1.35 19.88 -0.56
N GLU A 67 -0.52 20.89 -0.60
CA GLU A 67 -0.34 21.73 -1.78
C GLU A 67 0.27 20.96 -2.95
N ASN A 68 0.11 21.50 -4.15
CA ASN A 68 0.70 20.92 -5.35
C ASN A 68 2.22 20.91 -5.26
N GLN A 69 2.85 19.84 -5.76
CA GLN A 69 4.30 19.75 -5.91
C GLN A 69 5.08 19.87 -4.58
N LYS A 70 4.54 19.33 -3.50
CA LYS A 70 5.19 19.36 -2.18
C LYS A 70 6.31 18.32 -2.07
N PHE A 71 6.11 17.11 -2.61
CA PHE A 71 6.98 15.97 -2.41
C PHE A 71 7.89 15.69 -3.62
N ASP A 72 9.08 15.20 -3.36
CA ASP A 72 9.99 14.72 -4.41
C ASP A 72 9.59 13.30 -4.85
N SER A 73 9.00 12.52 -3.95
CA SER A 73 8.46 11.20 -4.24
C SER A 73 7.25 10.88 -3.38
N SER A 74 6.22 10.27 -4.01
CA SER A 74 5.05 9.74 -3.32
C SER A 74 4.87 8.26 -3.64
N THR A 75 4.54 7.45 -2.64
CA THR A 75 4.42 6.00 -2.77
C THR A 75 3.10 5.51 -2.18
N MET A 76 2.48 4.51 -2.83
CA MET A 76 1.41 3.67 -2.28
C MET A 76 1.90 2.23 -2.19
N ALA A 77 2.15 1.78 -0.97
CA ALA A 77 2.66 0.43 -0.69
C ALA A 77 1.53 -0.49 -0.26
N LEU A 78 1.08 -1.40 -1.14
CA LEU A 78 -0.04 -2.33 -0.93
C LEU A 78 -1.39 -1.63 -0.65
N VAL A 79 -1.63 -0.47 -1.24
CA VAL A 79 -2.77 0.41 -0.93
C VAL A 79 -3.72 0.59 -2.11
N LEU A 80 -3.19 0.72 -3.33
CA LEU A 80 -3.96 1.22 -4.47
C LEU A 80 -5.23 0.40 -4.76
N PHE A 81 -5.22 -0.91 -4.54
CA PHE A 81 -6.40 -1.76 -4.71
C PHE A 81 -7.47 -1.56 -3.61
N PHE A 82 -7.13 -0.90 -2.49
CA PHE A 82 -8.09 -0.49 -1.47
C PHE A 82 -8.72 0.88 -1.76
N VAL A 83 -8.14 1.67 -2.67
CA VAL A 83 -8.69 2.98 -3.04
C VAL A 83 -9.92 2.77 -3.93
N PRO A 84 -11.11 3.27 -3.55
CA PRO A 84 -12.34 3.07 -4.32
C PRO A 84 -12.26 3.60 -5.76
N ASP A 85 -11.55 4.69 -5.99
CA ASP A 85 -11.23 5.24 -7.31
C ASP A 85 -9.70 5.38 -7.45
N PRO A 86 -9.01 4.35 -7.99
CA PRO A 86 -7.56 4.36 -8.14
C PRO A 86 -7.04 5.48 -9.06
N ALA A 87 -7.82 5.87 -10.07
CA ALA A 87 -7.46 6.97 -10.97
C ALA A 87 -7.44 8.30 -10.21
N LYS A 88 -8.41 8.52 -9.34
CA LYS A 88 -8.46 9.69 -8.46
C LYS A 88 -7.30 9.68 -7.46
N GLY A 89 -7.03 8.55 -6.82
CA GLY A 89 -5.89 8.39 -5.91
C GLY A 89 -4.57 8.68 -6.60
N LEU A 90 -4.36 8.14 -7.81
CA LEU A 90 -3.17 8.40 -8.61
C LEU A 90 -3.08 9.89 -9.03
N SER A 91 -4.21 10.52 -9.39
CA SER A 91 -4.21 11.94 -9.74
C SER A 91 -3.77 12.83 -8.57
N GLU A 92 -4.13 12.48 -7.33
CA GLU A 92 -3.69 13.16 -6.13
C GLU A 92 -2.19 12.94 -5.85
N MET A 93 -1.70 11.69 -6.01
CA MET A 93 -0.25 11.41 -5.93
C MET A 93 0.54 12.30 -6.90
N ILE A 94 0.08 12.38 -8.16
CA ILE A 94 0.72 13.21 -9.18
C ILE A 94 0.66 14.69 -8.80
N ARG A 95 -0.48 15.17 -8.33
CA ARG A 95 -0.68 16.58 -7.95
C ARG A 95 0.29 17.02 -6.85
N VAL A 96 0.46 16.18 -5.82
CA VAL A 96 1.32 16.53 -4.68
C VAL A 96 2.79 16.26 -4.92
N THR A 97 3.13 15.51 -5.98
CA THR A 97 4.52 15.23 -6.36
C THR A 97 5.05 16.34 -7.28
N LYS A 98 6.29 16.76 -7.07
CA LYS A 98 6.96 17.77 -7.89
C LYS A 98 7.06 17.33 -9.35
N LYS A 99 7.18 18.30 -10.26
CA LYS A 99 7.58 18.02 -11.65
C LYS A 99 8.93 17.30 -11.65
N ASN A 100 9.05 16.25 -12.46
CA ASN A 100 10.20 15.35 -12.50
C ASN A 100 10.44 14.54 -11.20
N GLY A 101 9.51 14.60 -10.25
CA GLY A 101 9.48 13.70 -9.11
C GLY A 101 9.02 12.29 -9.50
N THR A 102 9.00 11.38 -8.53
CA THR A 102 8.65 9.99 -8.76
C THR A 102 7.36 9.63 -8.02
N VAL A 103 6.43 8.99 -8.71
CA VAL A 103 5.32 8.28 -8.09
C VAL A 103 5.54 6.78 -8.24
N SER A 104 5.27 6.03 -7.19
CA SER A 104 5.45 4.58 -7.19
C SER A 104 4.33 3.89 -6.42
N ALA A 105 3.97 2.68 -6.86
CA ALA A 105 3.11 1.80 -6.11
C ALA A 105 3.56 0.36 -6.29
N TYR A 106 3.29 -0.48 -5.31
CA TYR A 106 3.32 -1.92 -5.49
C TYR A 106 2.07 -2.54 -4.89
N VAL A 107 1.65 -3.63 -5.48
CA VAL A 107 0.42 -4.35 -5.13
C VAL A 107 0.71 -5.85 -5.14
N TRP A 108 -0.07 -6.61 -4.38
CA TRP A 108 -0.12 -8.05 -4.57
C TRP A 108 -0.84 -8.37 -5.88
N ASP A 109 -0.41 -9.40 -6.59
CA ASP A 109 -1.16 -9.96 -7.72
C ASP A 109 -2.33 -10.81 -7.21
N VAL A 110 -3.36 -10.13 -6.68
CA VAL A 110 -4.51 -10.78 -6.01
C VAL A 110 -5.27 -11.69 -6.96
N LEU A 111 -5.50 -11.25 -8.18
CA LEU A 111 -6.29 -12.00 -9.17
C LEU A 111 -5.46 -13.03 -9.93
N GLY A 112 -4.14 -12.88 -9.98
CA GLY A 112 -3.23 -13.86 -10.59
C GLY A 112 -2.72 -14.93 -9.62
N GLY A 113 -3.20 -14.93 -8.36
CA GLY A 113 -2.84 -15.94 -7.37
C GLY A 113 -1.59 -15.62 -6.55
N GLY A 114 -1.02 -14.42 -6.70
CA GLY A 114 0.16 -13.96 -5.96
C GLY A 114 -0.17 -13.30 -4.61
N PHE A 115 -1.31 -13.59 -4.02
CA PHE A 115 -1.68 -13.05 -2.72
C PHE A 115 -1.28 -14.03 -1.60
N PRO A 116 -0.68 -13.58 -0.49
CA PRO A 116 -0.20 -14.49 0.58
C PRO A 116 -1.26 -15.41 1.17
N ALA A 117 -2.52 -14.99 1.19
CA ALA A 117 -3.64 -15.79 1.69
C ALA A 117 -4.34 -16.63 0.60
N GLU A 118 -3.80 -16.70 -0.62
CA GLU A 118 -4.38 -17.46 -1.72
C GLU A 118 -4.67 -18.94 -1.38
N PRO A 119 -3.83 -19.67 -0.64
CA PRO A 119 -4.16 -21.04 -0.25
C PRO A 119 -5.46 -21.15 0.54
N ILE A 120 -5.72 -20.21 1.47
CA ILE A 120 -6.97 -20.17 2.23
C ILE A 120 -8.13 -19.74 1.33
N GLN A 121 -7.94 -18.72 0.50
CA GLN A 121 -8.95 -18.24 -0.44
C GLN A 121 -9.35 -19.33 -1.44
N ALA A 122 -8.41 -20.12 -1.94
CA ALA A 122 -8.68 -21.25 -2.80
C ALA A 122 -9.51 -22.33 -2.10
N GLY A 123 -9.19 -22.63 -0.85
CA GLY A 123 -9.98 -23.53 0.00
C GLY A 123 -11.42 -23.04 0.18
N LEU A 124 -11.59 -21.76 0.52
CA LEU A 124 -12.92 -21.16 0.67
C LEU A 124 -13.73 -21.22 -0.64
N ARG A 125 -13.11 -20.91 -1.77
CA ARG A 125 -13.76 -21.03 -3.10
C ARG A 125 -14.20 -22.46 -3.40
N SER A 126 -13.36 -23.45 -3.10
CA SER A 126 -13.69 -24.87 -3.32
C SER A 126 -14.90 -25.33 -2.51
N MET A 127 -15.13 -24.71 -1.35
CA MET A 127 -16.28 -24.93 -0.47
C MET A 127 -17.47 -24.01 -0.76
N ASN A 128 -17.43 -23.22 -1.87
CA ASN A 128 -18.44 -22.24 -2.26
C ASN A 128 -18.64 -21.07 -1.26
N TYR A 129 -17.68 -20.81 -0.39
CA TYR A 129 -17.70 -19.60 0.44
C TYR A 129 -17.21 -18.37 -0.34
N LYS A 130 -17.91 -17.26 -0.14
CA LYS A 130 -17.51 -15.96 -0.69
C LYS A 130 -16.74 -15.16 0.36
N TYR A 131 -15.71 -14.48 -0.04
CA TYR A 131 -14.97 -13.54 0.80
C TYR A 131 -14.86 -12.18 0.11
N ALA A 132 -14.70 -11.13 0.90
CA ALA A 132 -14.60 -9.78 0.38
C ALA A 132 -13.24 -9.58 -0.32
N LEU A 133 -13.29 -9.07 -1.54
CA LEU A 133 -12.11 -8.57 -2.25
C LEU A 133 -11.99 -7.05 -2.06
N PRO A 134 -10.78 -6.48 -2.20
CA PRO A 134 -10.61 -5.04 -2.24
C PRO A 134 -11.49 -4.39 -3.31
N PRO A 135 -12.00 -3.17 -3.07
CA PRO A 135 -12.96 -2.51 -3.97
C PRO A 135 -12.42 -2.31 -5.40
N SER A 136 -11.12 -2.17 -5.55
CA SER A 136 -10.46 -1.99 -6.85
C SER A 136 -9.46 -3.12 -7.12
N VAL A 137 -9.88 -4.36 -6.84
CA VAL A 137 -9.00 -5.53 -6.99
C VAL A 137 -8.42 -5.69 -8.40
N ASP A 138 -9.14 -5.24 -9.43
CA ASP A 138 -8.68 -5.31 -10.83
C ASP A 138 -7.37 -4.56 -11.07
N ILE A 139 -7.04 -3.54 -10.25
CA ILE A 139 -5.76 -2.82 -10.34
C ILE A 139 -4.58 -3.67 -9.88
N SER A 140 -4.82 -4.81 -9.26
CA SER A 140 -3.78 -5.78 -8.90
C SER A 140 -3.16 -6.48 -10.11
N LEU A 141 -3.84 -6.47 -11.25
CA LEU A 141 -3.31 -7.00 -12.50
C LEU A 141 -2.33 -6.00 -13.13
N MET A 142 -1.14 -6.44 -13.49
CA MET A 142 -0.06 -5.61 -14.04
C MET A 142 -0.52 -4.75 -15.22
N ASP A 143 -1.30 -5.32 -16.15
CA ASP A 143 -1.78 -4.60 -17.33
C ASP A 143 -2.74 -3.47 -16.98
N ASN A 144 -3.60 -3.67 -15.98
CA ASN A 144 -4.53 -2.66 -15.51
C ASN A 144 -3.82 -1.55 -14.73
N LEU A 145 -2.86 -1.93 -13.89
CA LEU A 145 -1.99 -0.99 -13.19
C LEU A 145 -1.25 -0.10 -14.19
N LYS A 146 -0.63 -0.69 -15.21
CA LYS A 146 0.09 0.04 -16.26
C LYS A 146 -0.83 0.98 -17.04
N LYS A 147 -2.00 0.52 -17.46
CA LYS A 147 -3.00 1.36 -18.13
C LYS A 147 -3.45 2.54 -17.28
N CYS A 148 -3.61 2.34 -15.97
CA CYS A 148 -3.95 3.42 -15.05
C CYS A 148 -2.86 4.51 -15.04
N TRP A 149 -1.59 4.11 -14.98
CA TRP A 149 -0.43 5.02 -15.06
C TRP A 149 -0.37 5.78 -16.40
N GLU A 150 -0.51 5.06 -17.51
CA GLU A 150 -0.52 5.64 -18.86
C GLU A 150 -1.67 6.66 -19.03
N SER A 151 -2.87 6.30 -18.56
CA SER A 151 -4.06 7.18 -18.63
C SER A 151 -3.92 8.44 -17.78
N ALA A 152 -3.14 8.39 -16.70
CA ALA A 152 -2.82 9.53 -15.86
C ALA A 152 -1.75 10.47 -16.47
N GLY A 153 -1.21 10.14 -17.65
CA GLY A 153 -0.22 10.94 -18.36
C GLY A 153 1.21 10.82 -17.83
N LEU A 154 1.48 9.82 -16.99
CA LEU A 154 2.84 9.53 -16.51
C LEU A 154 3.73 9.07 -17.65
N LYS A 155 5.01 9.40 -17.55
CA LYS A 155 6.06 9.06 -18.53
C LYS A 155 7.12 8.19 -17.87
N SER A 156 7.88 7.48 -18.70
CA SER A 156 8.98 6.62 -18.24
C SER A 156 8.50 5.57 -17.23
N ILE A 157 7.32 4.98 -17.51
CA ILE A 157 6.73 3.96 -16.65
C ILE A 157 7.63 2.71 -16.68
N GLN A 158 8.04 2.27 -15.49
CA GLN A 158 8.78 1.02 -15.31
C GLN A 158 7.95 0.09 -14.44
N THR A 159 7.91 -1.17 -14.79
CA THR A 159 7.20 -2.21 -14.05
C THR A 159 8.12 -3.38 -13.78
N GLN A 160 7.97 -4.00 -12.62
CA GLN A 160 8.73 -5.18 -12.24
C GLN A 160 7.85 -6.10 -11.38
N VAL A 161 8.01 -7.41 -11.57
CA VAL A 161 7.44 -8.42 -10.70
C VAL A 161 8.53 -8.88 -9.73
N PHE A 162 8.19 -8.95 -8.46
CA PHE A 162 9.03 -9.52 -7.41
C PHE A 162 8.31 -10.76 -6.87
N GLU A 163 8.99 -11.87 -6.89
CA GLU A 163 8.56 -13.07 -6.18
C GLU A 163 9.13 -13.03 -4.77
N VAL A 164 8.29 -13.29 -3.80
CA VAL A 164 8.67 -13.37 -2.39
C VAL A 164 8.16 -14.68 -1.83
N GLU A 165 8.99 -15.32 -1.02
CA GLU A 165 8.68 -16.57 -0.36
C GLU A 165 8.69 -16.36 1.15
N ARG A 166 7.79 -17.04 1.84
CA ARG A 166 7.79 -17.19 3.29
C ARG A 166 7.66 -18.65 3.65
N THR A 167 8.59 -19.15 4.42
CA THR A 167 8.54 -20.50 5.01
C THR A 167 7.87 -20.39 6.40
N PHE A 168 7.04 -21.34 6.72
CA PHE A 168 6.43 -21.52 8.02
C PHE A 168 6.93 -22.84 8.61
N ASP A 169 7.14 -22.89 9.91
CA ASP A 169 7.62 -24.09 10.59
C ASP A 169 6.60 -25.22 10.54
N ASP A 170 5.31 -24.87 10.61
CA ASP A 170 4.19 -25.80 10.52
C ASP A 170 2.93 -25.10 9.98
N PHE A 171 1.82 -25.89 9.93
CA PHE A 171 0.52 -25.40 9.47
C PHE A 171 -0.10 -24.41 10.47
N GLU A 172 0.11 -24.60 11.74
CA GLU A 172 -0.41 -23.76 12.81
C GLU A 172 0.12 -22.34 12.70
N GLU A 173 1.43 -22.17 12.48
CA GLU A 173 2.04 -20.85 12.25
C GLU A 173 1.50 -20.20 10.97
N PHE A 174 1.43 -20.96 9.88
CA PHE A 174 0.85 -20.47 8.62
C PHE A 174 -0.59 -19.99 8.85
N TRP A 175 -1.40 -20.77 9.53
CA TRP A 175 -2.80 -20.49 9.78
C TRP A 175 -2.97 -19.23 10.66
N GLU A 176 -2.25 -19.16 11.77
CA GLU A 176 -2.31 -18.02 12.69
C GLU A 176 -1.97 -16.71 11.97
N VAL A 177 -0.91 -16.69 11.18
CA VAL A 177 -0.47 -15.49 10.46
C VAL A 177 -1.43 -15.12 9.33
N THR A 178 -1.90 -16.10 8.57
CA THR A 178 -2.59 -15.85 7.30
C THR A 178 -4.11 -15.66 7.49
N SER A 179 -4.72 -16.37 8.43
CA SER A 179 -6.17 -16.28 8.72
C SER A 179 -6.56 -14.96 9.39
N ASN A 180 -5.60 -14.20 9.89
CA ASN A 180 -5.82 -12.94 10.59
C ASN A 180 -6.25 -11.76 9.69
N SER A 181 -6.26 -11.91 8.34
CA SER A 181 -6.77 -10.86 7.46
C SER A 181 -8.27 -10.65 7.65
N ALA A 182 -8.73 -9.39 7.59
CA ALA A 182 -10.13 -9.04 7.85
C ALA A 182 -11.12 -9.80 6.95
N SER A 183 -10.76 -9.99 5.67
CA SER A 183 -11.60 -10.71 4.70
C SER A 183 -11.75 -12.21 5.02
N ILE A 184 -10.73 -12.83 5.55
CA ILE A 184 -10.75 -14.24 5.93
C ILE A 184 -11.43 -14.42 7.29
N LYS A 185 -11.10 -13.59 8.27
CA LYS A 185 -11.73 -13.63 9.60
C LYS A 185 -13.25 -13.59 9.56
N SER A 186 -13.83 -12.71 8.74
CA SER A 186 -15.28 -12.59 8.64
C SER A 186 -15.92 -13.88 8.15
N VAL A 187 -15.32 -14.55 7.17
CA VAL A 187 -15.86 -15.81 6.63
C VAL A 187 -15.64 -16.97 7.60
N LEU A 188 -14.49 -17.03 8.27
CA LEU A 188 -14.23 -18.08 9.26
C LEU A 188 -15.19 -18.00 10.45
N ALA A 189 -15.57 -16.80 10.87
CA ALA A 189 -16.57 -16.60 11.92
C ALA A 189 -17.94 -17.19 11.51
N ASP A 190 -18.31 -17.12 10.23
CA ASP A 190 -19.56 -17.67 9.70
C ASP A 190 -19.52 -19.21 9.55
N ILE A 191 -18.32 -19.79 9.38
CA ILE A 191 -18.15 -21.24 9.21
C ILE A 191 -18.12 -21.97 10.57
N CYS A 192 -17.61 -21.30 11.60
CA CYS A 192 -17.43 -21.88 12.94
C CYS A 192 -18.68 -21.76 13.83
N LEU A 193 -19.83 -21.30 13.29
CA LEU A 193 -21.14 -21.29 13.94
C LEU A 193 -21.98 -22.49 13.47
#